data_d70091d3f9839bf4c88b51c25fa7833e
#
_entry.id   d70091d3f9839bf4c88b51c25fa7833e
#
_cell.length_a   1.000
_cell.length_b   1.000
_cell.length_c   1.000
_cell.angle_alpha   90.00
_cell.angle_beta   90.00
_cell.angle_gamma   90.00
#
_symmetry.space_group_name_H-M   'P 1'
#
loop_
_entity.id
_entity.type
_entity.pdbx_description
1 polymer ?
#
loop_
_entity_poly.entity_id
_entity_poly.type
_entity_poly.pdbx_seq_one_letter_code
_entity_poly.pdbx_strand_id
1 'polypeptide(L)'
;MNAISDVSIEDARRIRKEISAVVTEIGKHDNKEFKIYKMIETIGCYCLWLIKSDTKIVTVRDLIERIEEKKSNQFMLMKFDDFTELFLVYSAETIDESDPWTHFIEKDHEWSKFKGLADNYTKEELAAAVCKAEYIEEELYEEFFTTVPYGVGELVDRILGINKGDSVVEIGVSSYALEALKRNPEIHMEIFDENDYVILTLLSILADVMGYSDVICTSSFEENAKFDKVFVNNNLEPSEKLSYSDVNCYLEDEWEEFPREISYNWNMCGIGLLRMVENGKAVAIMNAGELTLNKYREVREFLCEGGFIEGVVLLPDKTYSSTWINPYMLIMGRNNKTVRFLDARNEYVAGRVKGKRVNELNDEAIAEIVKKYEASESCIEVSVDEMEKCDYVLTPNRYIKVNNTDANLVSFGDIVKEIKRGVTLSASDMDVMITDKTSDIRCLLPADIAAGVVTSERFFNGTIKKPGKNEAHQGDILISKTGNPFRIAVADKNYLVVGNTYILDIDSTKYSAEYIKCYLSSEAGQREIMKYASGSATPIISVSNLSSIEIPIHDEETQKEMNEHAKEIVSALKESYKQIQICKDEMNAFFR
;
A
#
# COMPACT_ATOMS: atom_id res chain seq x y z
N MET A 1 24.38 -1.17 -22.09
CA MET A 1 23.90 -2.24 -21.19
C MET A 1 24.72 -3.54 -21.28
N ASN A 2 25.07 -4.06 -22.46
CA ASN A 2 25.78 -5.36 -22.54
C ASN A 2 27.14 -5.41 -21.82
N ALA A 3 27.88 -4.30 -21.74
CA ALA A 3 29.22 -4.26 -21.13
C ALA A 3 29.19 -4.24 -19.59
N ILE A 4 28.15 -3.67 -18.97
CA ILE A 4 27.96 -3.69 -17.51
C ILE A 4 27.59 -5.10 -17.03
N SER A 5 26.98 -5.92 -17.88
CA SER A 5 26.59 -7.29 -17.53
C SER A 5 27.80 -8.22 -17.29
N ASP A 6 28.95 -7.92 -17.87
CA ASP A 6 30.15 -8.79 -17.84
C ASP A 6 30.97 -8.62 -16.54
N VAL A 7 30.76 -7.55 -15.78
CA VAL A 7 31.42 -7.34 -14.48
C VAL A 7 30.63 -8.08 -13.39
N SER A 8 31.32 -8.88 -12.57
CA SER A 8 30.68 -9.61 -11.48
C SER A 8 30.25 -8.65 -10.35
N ILE A 9 29.22 -9.03 -9.58
CA ILE A 9 28.76 -8.27 -8.41
C ILE A 9 29.87 -8.16 -7.37
N GLU A 10 30.63 -9.23 -7.17
CA GLU A 10 31.76 -9.25 -6.23
C GLU A 10 32.85 -8.25 -6.64
N ASP A 11 33.17 -8.16 -7.93
CA ASP A 11 34.11 -7.16 -8.42
C ASP A 11 33.58 -5.74 -8.27
N ALA A 12 32.31 -5.51 -8.60
CA ALA A 12 31.67 -4.22 -8.41
C ALA A 12 31.69 -3.77 -6.94
N ARG A 13 31.39 -4.68 -5.99
CA ARG A 13 31.47 -4.41 -4.55
C ARG A 13 32.90 -4.15 -4.08
N ARG A 14 33.89 -4.89 -4.58
CA ARG A 14 35.29 -4.69 -4.26
C ARG A 14 35.76 -3.30 -4.72
N ILE A 15 35.50 -2.94 -5.98
CA ILE A 15 35.86 -1.64 -6.56
C ILE A 15 35.24 -0.50 -5.75
N ARG A 16 33.93 -0.60 -5.46
CA ARG A 16 33.21 0.39 -4.64
C ARG A 16 33.84 0.57 -3.26
N LYS A 17 34.20 -0.52 -2.58
CA LYS A 17 34.85 -0.48 -1.28
C LYS A 17 36.23 0.19 -1.31
N GLU A 18 37.03 -0.07 -2.36
CA GLU A 18 38.33 0.56 -2.55
C GLU A 18 38.20 2.07 -2.77
N ILE A 19 37.24 2.49 -3.59
CA ILE A 19 36.97 3.92 -3.84
C ILE A 19 36.45 4.61 -2.58
N SER A 20 35.51 4.00 -1.88
CA SER A 20 34.95 4.48 -0.61
C SER A 20 36.05 4.70 0.44
N ALA A 21 37.01 3.79 0.56
CA ALA A 21 38.11 3.94 1.50
C ALA A 21 38.95 5.21 1.24
N VAL A 22 39.22 5.52 -0.05
CA VAL A 22 39.98 6.72 -0.43
C VAL A 22 39.14 7.99 -0.19
N VAL A 23 37.87 7.99 -0.56
CA VAL A 23 36.99 9.14 -0.36
C VAL A 23 36.83 9.44 1.14
N THR A 24 36.65 8.42 1.98
CA THR A 24 36.56 8.56 3.44
C THR A 24 37.86 9.07 4.05
N GLU A 25 39.02 8.59 3.58
CA GLU A 25 40.33 9.09 4.04
C GLU A 25 40.53 10.56 3.72
N ILE A 26 40.17 11.00 2.51
CA ILE A 26 40.27 12.40 2.08
C ILE A 26 39.36 13.30 2.92
N GLY A 27 38.11 12.89 3.14
CA GLY A 27 37.08 13.69 3.80
C GLY A 27 37.15 13.74 5.32
N LYS A 28 37.89 12.82 5.95
CA LYS A 28 37.90 12.64 7.42
C LYS A 28 36.50 12.55 8.03
N HIS A 29 35.52 12.07 7.27
CA HIS A 29 34.14 11.99 7.69
C HIS A 29 33.92 10.81 8.63
N ASP A 30 33.64 11.14 9.88
CA ASP A 30 33.14 10.18 10.90
C ASP A 30 31.59 10.14 10.79
N ASN A 31 31.07 9.80 9.61
CA ASN A 31 29.65 9.88 9.33
C ASN A 31 28.89 8.66 9.88
N LYS A 32 28.07 8.92 10.91
CA LYS A 32 27.23 7.95 11.60
C LYS A 32 25.92 7.64 10.85
N GLU A 33 25.56 8.41 9.82
CA GLU A 33 24.34 8.18 9.04
C GLU A 33 24.62 7.31 7.81
N PHE A 34 24.12 6.10 7.85
CA PHE A 34 24.29 5.09 6.80
C PHE A 34 23.88 5.60 5.39
N LYS A 35 22.77 6.34 5.28
CA LYS A 35 22.29 6.90 4.01
C LYS A 35 23.29 7.85 3.36
N ILE A 36 23.83 8.79 4.13
CA ILE A 36 24.81 9.79 3.64
C ILE A 36 26.11 9.08 3.23
N TYR A 37 26.56 8.11 4.00
CA TYR A 37 27.75 7.35 3.68
C TYR A 37 27.62 6.61 2.33
N LYS A 38 26.50 5.95 2.10
CA LYS A 38 26.23 5.24 0.84
C LYS A 38 26.10 6.18 -0.36
N MET A 39 25.53 7.37 -0.16
CA MET A 39 25.49 8.41 -1.19
C MET A 39 26.89 8.85 -1.59
N ILE A 40 27.77 9.14 -0.63
CA ILE A 40 29.16 9.57 -0.87
C ILE A 40 29.93 8.49 -1.65
N GLU A 41 29.75 7.21 -1.31
CA GLU A 41 30.34 6.10 -2.06
C GLU A 41 29.90 6.09 -3.53
N THR A 42 28.60 6.24 -3.78
CA THR A 42 28.04 6.25 -5.12
C THR A 42 28.52 7.43 -5.93
N ILE A 43 28.52 8.63 -5.33
CA ILE A 43 29.04 9.86 -5.96
C ILE A 43 30.53 9.69 -6.30
N GLY A 44 31.32 9.11 -5.41
CA GLY A 44 32.74 8.82 -5.68
C GLY A 44 32.95 7.93 -6.89
N CYS A 45 32.22 6.83 -6.98
CA CYS A 45 32.27 5.93 -8.15
C CYS A 45 31.80 6.63 -9.43
N TYR A 46 30.76 7.43 -9.34
CA TYR A 46 30.21 8.20 -10.47
C TYR A 46 31.20 9.25 -10.98
N CYS A 47 31.82 10.02 -10.09
CA CYS A 47 32.83 11.00 -10.47
C CYS A 47 34.00 10.36 -11.20
N LEU A 48 34.50 9.21 -10.73
CA LEU A 48 35.56 8.46 -11.43
C LEU A 48 35.08 7.93 -12.79
N TRP A 49 33.82 7.50 -12.90
CA TRP A 49 33.25 7.10 -14.18
C TRP A 49 33.15 8.29 -15.15
N LEU A 50 32.80 9.49 -14.69
CA LEU A 50 32.80 10.71 -15.50
C LEU A 50 34.22 11.04 -15.98
N ILE A 51 35.20 11.07 -15.08
CA ILE A 51 36.62 11.31 -15.41
C ILE A 51 37.12 10.33 -16.47
N LYS A 52 36.74 9.05 -16.33
CA LYS A 52 37.10 8.01 -17.30
C LYS A 52 36.36 8.14 -18.63
N SER A 53 35.17 8.73 -18.60
CA SER A 53 34.29 8.90 -19.78
C SER A 53 34.62 10.14 -20.59
N ASP A 54 35.18 11.19 -19.94
CA ASP A 54 35.48 12.46 -20.58
C ASP A 54 36.93 12.94 -20.24
N THR A 55 37.81 12.86 -21.21
CA THR A 55 39.22 13.24 -21.08
C THR A 55 39.45 14.72 -20.87
N LYS A 56 38.42 15.55 -21.01
CA LYS A 56 38.49 17.00 -20.74
C LYS A 56 38.46 17.31 -19.25
N ILE A 57 37.97 16.40 -18.43
CA ILE A 57 37.92 16.57 -16.96
C ILE A 57 39.36 16.47 -16.40
N VAL A 58 39.97 17.59 -16.19
CA VAL A 58 41.36 17.71 -15.68
C VAL A 58 41.36 18.21 -14.23
N THR A 59 40.51 19.18 -13.93
CA THR A 59 40.37 19.82 -12.61
C THR A 59 39.05 19.44 -11.94
N VAL A 60 38.92 19.78 -10.65
CA VAL A 60 37.64 19.66 -9.91
C VAL A 60 36.58 20.53 -10.57
N ARG A 61 36.94 21.73 -11.03
CA ARG A 61 36.04 22.63 -11.75
C ARG A 61 35.48 21.99 -13.01
N ASP A 62 36.31 21.34 -13.85
CA ASP A 62 35.84 20.66 -15.05
C ASP A 62 34.84 19.54 -14.71
N LEU A 63 35.07 18.84 -13.58
CA LEU A 63 34.13 17.82 -13.09
C LEU A 63 32.80 18.42 -12.68
N ILE A 64 32.82 19.52 -11.93
CA ILE A 64 31.60 20.22 -11.48
C ILE A 64 30.84 20.74 -12.71
N GLU A 65 31.51 21.48 -13.61
CA GLU A 65 30.89 21.96 -14.86
C GLU A 65 30.27 20.82 -15.68
N ARG A 66 30.95 19.68 -15.75
CA ARG A 66 30.42 18.49 -16.45
C ARG A 66 29.18 17.90 -15.80
N ILE A 67 29.11 17.90 -14.48
CA ILE A 67 27.94 17.50 -13.73
C ILE A 67 26.82 18.53 -13.92
N GLU A 68 27.12 19.81 -13.92
CA GLU A 68 26.16 20.89 -14.16
C GLU A 68 25.61 20.90 -15.58
N GLU A 69 26.45 20.68 -16.62
CA GLU A 69 26.01 20.57 -18.01
C GLU A 69 25.03 19.45 -18.26
N LYS A 70 25.18 18.31 -17.53
CA LYS A 70 24.25 17.18 -17.66
C LYS A 70 22.92 17.41 -17.01
N LYS A 71 22.79 18.51 -16.32
CA LYS A 71 21.58 18.90 -15.63
C LYS A 71 20.75 19.85 -16.47
N SER A 72 19.58 19.45 -16.77
CA SER A 72 18.48 20.36 -16.69
C SER A 72 18.16 20.52 -15.20
N ASN A 73 18.63 21.59 -14.59
CA ASN A 73 18.14 22.16 -13.34
C ASN A 73 18.01 21.34 -12.04
N GLN A 74 18.50 21.88 -10.94
CA GLN A 74 18.20 21.62 -9.53
C GLN A 74 18.75 20.36 -8.86
N PHE A 75 19.36 19.51 -9.57
CA PHE A 75 19.94 18.30 -9.08
C PHE A 75 21.16 18.59 -8.20
N MET A 76 21.13 18.28 -6.96
CA MET A 76 22.33 18.05 -6.18
C MET A 76 23.12 19.18 -5.53
N LEU A 77 22.92 20.43 -5.84
CA LEU A 77 23.81 21.48 -5.32
C LEU A 77 23.94 21.45 -3.79
N MET A 78 22.93 21.07 -3.06
CA MET A 78 22.97 21.15 -1.59
C MET A 78 23.75 20.03 -0.88
N LYS A 79 24.00 18.88 -1.54
CA LYS A 79 24.76 17.78 -0.90
C LYS A 79 26.00 17.35 -1.69
N PHE A 80 26.14 17.82 -2.90
CA PHE A 80 27.38 17.73 -3.66
C PHE A 80 28.44 18.72 -3.11
N ASP A 81 28.00 19.79 -2.46
CA ASP A 81 28.89 20.70 -1.74
C ASP A 81 29.77 19.96 -0.73
N ASP A 82 29.20 19.01 0.03
CA ASP A 82 29.95 18.18 0.98
C ASP A 82 31.05 17.35 0.30
N PHE A 83 30.83 16.88 -0.93
CA PHE A 83 31.82 16.11 -1.67
C PHE A 83 32.85 17.02 -2.37
N THR A 84 32.42 18.15 -2.90
CA THR A 84 33.35 19.14 -3.51
C THR A 84 34.24 19.80 -2.50
N GLU A 85 33.77 20.03 -1.26
CA GLU A 85 34.58 20.50 -0.14
C GLU A 85 35.80 19.61 0.17
N LEU A 86 35.73 18.30 -0.19
CA LEU A 86 36.86 17.40 -0.04
C LEU A 86 38.07 17.86 -0.89
N PHE A 87 37.81 18.42 -2.06
CA PHE A 87 38.83 18.77 -3.05
C PHE A 87 39.10 20.28 -3.16
N LEU A 88 38.31 21.11 -2.50
CA LEU A 88 38.37 22.56 -2.57
C LEU A 88 38.57 23.17 -1.18
N VAL A 89 39.39 24.26 -1.11
CA VAL A 89 39.58 25.07 0.10
C VAL A 89 39.03 26.45 -0.17
N TYR A 90 38.22 26.98 0.75
CA TYR A 90 37.73 28.35 0.66
C TYR A 90 38.89 29.36 0.71
N SER A 91 38.96 30.29 -0.26
CA SER A 91 39.92 31.39 -0.30
C SER A 91 39.20 32.73 -0.22
N ALA A 92 39.63 33.57 0.70
CA ALA A 92 39.05 34.91 0.90
C ALA A 92 39.67 35.99 -0.03
N GLU A 93 40.61 35.64 -0.93
CA GLU A 93 41.48 36.65 -1.57
C GLU A 93 40.96 37.25 -2.89
N THR A 94 39.94 36.63 -3.55
CA THR A 94 39.41 37.20 -4.81
C THR A 94 37.91 36.97 -4.92
N ILE A 95 37.14 38.06 -4.93
CA ILE A 95 35.69 38.01 -5.17
C ILE A 95 35.45 38.41 -6.63
N ASP A 96 35.14 37.46 -7.47
CA ASP A 96 34.49 37.71 -8.75
C ASP A 96 33.05 37.24 -8.66
N GLU A 97 32.10 38.16 -8.57
CA GLU A 97 30.69 37.86 -8.43
C GLU A 97 30.09 37.12 -9.67
N SER A 98 30.83 37.05 -10.77
CA SER A 98 30.40 36.38 -12.00
C SER A 98 30.73 34.89 -12.04
N ASP A 99 31.63 34.40 -11.17
CA ASP A 99 32.00 32.99 -11.07
C ASP A 99 31.87 32.50 -9.62
N PRO A 100 30.86 31.69 -9.29
CA PRO A 100 30.61 31.21 -7.94
C PRO A 100 31.77 30.37 -7.36
N TRP A 101 32.68 29.90 -8.20
CA TRP A 101 33.81 29.04 -7.82
C TRP A 101 35.13 29.81 -7.60
N THR A 102 35.16 31.13 -7.82
CA THR A 102 36.38 31.93 -7.62
C THR A 102 36.88 31.98 -6.19
N HIS A 103 36.04 31.56 -5.23
CA HIS A 103 36.39 31.53 -3.82
C HIS A 103 37.10 30.24 -3.38
N PHE A 104 37.24 29.26 -4.25
CA PHE A 104 37.76 27.93 -3.92
C PHE A 104 39.10 27.70 -4.60
N ILE A 105 40.06 27.17 -3.84
CA ILE A 105 41.34 26.67 -4.34
C ILE A 105 41.32 25.16 -4.31
N GLU A 106 41.73 24.55 -5.42
CA GLU A 106 41.83 23.11 -5.55
C GLU A 106 42.87 22.52 -4.60
N LYS A 107 42.52 21.45 -3.89
CA LYS A 107 43.45 20.65 -3.09
C LYS A 107 44.18 19.68 -4.01
N ASP A 108 45.24 20.13 -4.66
CA ASP A 108 45.95 19.40 -5.72
C ASP A 108 46.32 17.96 -5.34
N HIS A 109 46.74 17.75 -4.09
CA HIS A 109 47.16 16.42 -3.66
C HIS A 109 46.00 15.44 -3.54
N GLU A 110 44.90 15.84 -2.90
CA GLU A 110 43.70 15.05 -2.71
C GLU A 110 43.03 14.77 -4.06
N TRP A 111 42.94 15.79 -4.91
CA TRP A 111 42.40 15.65 -6.25
C TRP A 111 43.22 14.67 -7.10
N SER A 112 44.57 14.84 -7.10
CA SER A 112 45.45 13.96 -7.86
C SER A 112 45.40 12.52 -7.39
N LYS A 113 45.28 12.29 -6.07
CA LYS A 113 45.12 10.97 -5.47
C LYS A 113 43.80 10.32 -5.91
N PHE A 114 42.70 11.07 -5.82
CA PHE A 114 41.38 10.59 -6.24
C PHE A 114 41.31 10.31 -7.74
N LYS A 115 41.72 11.29 -8.56
CA LYS A 115 41.72 11.17 -10.02
C LYS A 115 42.56 9.98 -10.50
N GLY A 116 43.72 9.75 -9.85
CA GLY A 116 44.60 8.61 -10.17
C GLY A 116 43.92 7.23 -9.99
N LEU A 117 42.88 7.13 -9.19
CA LEU A 117 42.10 5.87 -9.08
C LEU A 117 41.41 5.50 -10.39
N ALA A 118 41.03 6.47 -11.22
CA ALA A 118 40.40 6.19 -12.51
C ALA A 118 41.29 5.35 -13.43
N ASP A 119 42.63 5.44 -13.27
CA ASP A 119 43.57 4.65 -14.08
C ASP A 119 43.54 3.16 -13.76
N ASN A 120 43.09 2.79 -12.55
CA ASN A 120 43.06 1.41 -12.09
C ASN A 120 41.86 0.61 -12.62
N TYR A 121 40.85 1.28 -13.18
CA TYR A 121 39.58 0.68 -13.55
C TYR A 121 39.19 1.00 -14.99
N THR A 122 38.40 0.12 -15.60
CA THR A 122 37.72 0.39 -16.87
C THR A 122 36.46 1.22 -16.62
N LYS A 123 35.92 1.84 -17.68
CA LYS A 123 34.66 2.55 -17.62
C LYS A 123 33.49 1.63 -17.20
N GLU A 124 33.51 0.40 -17.70
CA GLU A 124 32.49 -0.63 -17.42
C GLU A 124 32.54 -1.09 -15.96
N GLU A 125 33.74 -1.24 -15.39
CA GLU A 125 33.93 -1.57 -13.98
C GLU A 125 33.41 -0.46 -13.06
N LEU A 126 33.67 0.80 -13.39
CA LEU A 126 33.16 1.95 -12.63
C LEU A 126 31.64 2.07 -12.78
N ALA A 127 31.09 1.86 -13.97
CA ALA A 127 29.65 1.79 -14.19
C ALA A 127 29.00 0.67 -13.38
N ALA A 128 29.63 -0.51 -13.33
CA ALA A 128 29.13 -1.61 -12.50
C ALA A 128 29.21 -1.30 -11.00
N ALA A 129 30.27 -0.61 -10.55
CA ALA A 129 30.40 -0.15 -9.17
C ALA A 129 29.29 0.85 -8.77
N VAL A 130 28.81 1.68 -9.70
CA VAL A 130 27.65 2.55 -9.51
C VAL A 130 26.34 1.75 -9.53
N CYS A 131 26.11 0.93 -10.57
CA CYS A 131 24.79 0.39 -10.86
C CYS A 131 24.54 -1.01 -10.27
N LYS A 132 25.60 -1.83 -10.06
CA LYS A 132 25.47 -3.25 -9.74
C LYS A 132 25.72 -3.58 -8.28
N ALA A 133 26.58 -2.82 -7.62
CA ALA A 133 27.10 -3.20 -6.32
C ALA A 133 26.03 -3.28 -5.23
N GLU A 134 24.97 -2.50 -5.31
CA GLU A 134 23.95 -2.46 -4.27
C GLU A 134 22.54 -2.10 -4.79
N TYR A 135 22.40 -1.61 -6.08
CA TYR A 135 21.14 -1.07 -6.57
C TYR A 135 20.31 -2.04 -7.41
N ILE A 136 20.93 -3.00 -8.08
CA ILE A 136 20.20 -3.89 -8.99
C ILE A 136 19.84 -5.22 -8.32
N GLU A 137 20.52 -5.63 -7.28
CA GLU A 137 20.40 -7.02 -6.85
C GLU A 137 20.07 -7.29 -5.40
N GLU A 138 20.05 -6.39 -4.42
CA GLU A 138 19.58 -6.95 -3.14
C GLU A 138 19.33 -6.06 -1.90
N GLU A 139 20.09 -5.04 -1.57
CA GLU A 139 19.95 -4.53 -0.19
C GLU A 139 19.51 -3.08 -0.08
N LEU A 140 19.91 -2.23 -1.01
CA LEU A 140 19.58 -0.80 -0.93
C LEU A 140 18.18 -0.46 -1.42
N TYR A 141 17.60 -1.23 -2.33
CA TYR A 141 16.22 -1.01 -2.74
C TYR A 141 15.24 -1.09 -1.56
N GLU A 142 15.46 -1.98 -0.59
CA GLU A 142 14.54 -2.12 0.54
C GLU A 142 14.72 -1.05 1.63
N GLU A 143 15.90 -0.42 1.73
CA GLU A 143 16.16 0.62 2.75
C GLU A 143 15.93 2.05 2.24
N PHE A 144 16.10 2.26 0.94
CA PHE A 144 16.02 3.60 0.35
C PHE A 144 14.81 3.82 -0.54
N PHE A 145 14.29 2.76 -1.18
CA PHE A 145 13.19 2.88 -2.13
C PHE A 145 11.99 2.06 -1.68
N THR A 146 10.82 2.61 -1.87
CA THR A 146 9.62 1.78 -1.92
C THR A 146 9.74 0.89 -3.16
N THR A 147 10.01 -0.39 -2.97
CA THR A 147 10.15 -1.31 -4.10
C THR A 147 8.79 -1.58 -4.70
N VAL A 148 8.57 -1.13 -5.92
CA VAL A 148 7.43 -1.56 -6.73
C VAL A 148 7.79 -2.92 -7.35
N PRO A 149 7.06 -4.01 -7.06
CA PRO A 149 7.34 -5.31 -7.66
C PRO A 149 7.30 -5.24 -9.19
N TYR A 150 8.22 -5.93 -9.85
CA TYR A 150 8.36 -5.87 -11.32
C TYR A 150 7.02 -6.05 -12.05
N GLY A 151 6.26 -7.10 -11.70
CA GLY A 151 4.96 -7.36 -12.33
C GLY A 151 3.90 -6.28 -12.06
N VAL A 152 3.97 -5.61 -10.89
CA VAL A 152 3.09 -4.46 -10.61
C VAL A 152 3.48 -3.29 -11.51
N GLY A 153 4.78 -3.00 -11.64
CA GLY A 153 5.26 -1.94 -12.54
C GLY A 153 4.90 -2.19 -14.00
N GLU A 154 5.01 -3.44 -14.47
CA GLU A 154 4.58 -3.81 -15.82
C GLU A 154 3.05 -3.68 -16.00
N LEU A 155 2.26 -4.07 -15.00
CA LEU A 155 0.82 -3.87 -15.03
C LEU A 155 0.47 -2.37 -15.10
N VAL A 156 1.19 -1.53 -14.34
CA VAL A 156 1.04 -0.05 -14.42
C VAL A 156 1.28 0.44 -15.83
N ASP A 157 2.39 0.03 -16.48
CA ASP A 157 2.70 0.43 -17.86
C ASP A 157 1.58 0.07 -18.84
N ARG A 158 1.04 -1.15 -18.72
CA ARG A 158 -0.04 -1.64 -19.60
C ARG A 158 -1.37 -0.93 -19.36
N ILE A 159 -1.72 -0.65 -18.11
CA ILE A 159 -2.94 0.09 -17.76
C ILE A 159 -2.82 1.56 -18.18
N LEU A 160 -1.66 2.18 -17.99
CA LEU A 160 -1.38 3.52 -18.50
C LEU A 160 -1.41 3.57 -20.03
N GLY A 161 -1.12 2.45 -20.70
CA GLY A 161 -0.99 2.38 -22.14
C GLY A 161 0.17 3.25 -22.63
N ILE A 162 1.37 3.02 -22.05
CA ILE A 162 2.57 3.78 -22.38
C ILE A 162 2.97 3.52 -23.83
N ASN A 163 3.23 4.59 -24.58
CA ASN A 163 3.68 4.54 -25.96
C ASN A 163 5.01 5.28 -26.13
N LYS A 164 5.67 5.00 -27.24
CA LYS A 164 6.87 5.74 -27.64
C LYS A 164 6.61 7.25 -27.71
N GLY A 165 7.46 8.01 -27.03
CA GLY A 165 7.43 9.47 -27.00
C GLY A 165 6.46 10.05 -25.99
N ASP A 166 5.75 9.22 -25.20
CA ASP A 166 4.94 9.71 -24.08
C ASP A 166 5.82 10.39 -23.03
N SER A 167 5.33 11.48 -22.46
CA SER A 167 5.84 12.07 -21.25
C SER A 167 5.24 11.36 -20.03
N VAL A 168 6.10 10.80 -19.19
CA VAL A 168 5.72 10.00 -18.04
C VAL A 168 6.28 10.63 -16.77
N VAL A 169 5.50 10.75 -15.72
CA VAL A 169 6.00 11.16 -14.41
C VAL A 169 5.74 10.09 -13.35
N GLU A 170 6.74 9.80 -12.53
CA GLU A 170 6.59 9.10 -11.27
C GLU A 170 6.53 10.12 -10.14
N ILE A 171 5.46 10.10 -9.36
CA ILE A 171 5.27 10.91 -8.15
C ILE A 171 5.45 10.00 -6.93
N GLY A 172 6.40 10.35 -6.07
CA GLY A 172 6.88 9.47 -5.01
C GLY A 172 7.92 8.46 -5.53
N VAL A 173 9.11 8.51 -4.98
CA VAL A 173 10.29 7.80 -5.48
C VAL A 173 10.20 6.30 -5.28
N SER A 174 10.43 5.51 -6.34
CA SER A 174 10.53 4.05 -6.26
C SER A 174 11.46 3.44 -7.31
N SER A 175 11.47 2.12 -7.37
CA SER A 175 12.17 1.38 -8.43
C SER A 175 11.46 1.45 -9.80
N TYR A 176 10.25 1.99 -9.86
CA TYR A 176 9.41 1.92 -11.07
C TYR A 176 10.03 2.65 -12.26
N ALA A 177 10.49 3.88 -12.10
CA ALA A 177 10.95 4.71 -13.22
C ALA A 177 12.07 4.07 -14.03
N LEU A 178 13.12 3.54 -13.37
CA LEU A 178 14.22 2.89 -14.07
C LEU A 178 13.79 1.59 -14.75
N GLU A 179 12.89 0.83 -14.13
CA GLU A 179 12.34 -0.38 -14.75
C GLU A 179 11.39 -0.05 -15.92
N ALA A 180 10.58 1.01 -15.80
CA ALA A 180 9.74 1.51 -16.89
C ALA A 180 10.58 1.93 -18.11
N LEU A 181 11.71 2.62 -17.89
CA LEU A 181 12.65 2.99 -18.94
C LEU A 181 13.31 1.79 -19.61
N LYS A 182 13.60 0.72 -18.87
CA LYS A 182 14.12 -0.53 -19.47
C LYS A 182 13.10 -1.16 -20.41
N ARG A 183 11.81 -1.14 -20.02
CA ARG A 183 10.72 -1.68 -20.84
C ARG A 183 10.37 -0.76 -22.01
N ASN A 184 10.45 0.55 -21.80
CA ASN A 184 10.02 1.60 -22.72
C ASN A 184 11.13 2.66 -22.90
N PRO A 185 12.24 2.38 -23.60
CA PRO A 185 13.42 3.26 -23.62
C PRO A 185 13.25 4.57 -24.42
N GLU A 186 12.10 4.78 -25.06
CA GLU A 186 11.80 5.95 -25.89
C GLU A 186 10.77 6.89 -25.27
N ILE A 187 10.53 6.80 -23.94
CA ILE A 187 9.69 7.75 -23.19
C ILE A 187 10.54 8.86 -22.58
N HIS A 188 9.88 9.99 -22.30
CA HIS A 188 10.45 11.05 -21.47
C HIS A 188 10.01 10.82 -20.03
N MET A 189 10.95 10.59 -19.10
CA MET A 189 10.65 10.25 -17.71
C MET A 189 11.01 11.39 -16.77
N GLU A 190 10.06 11.82 -15.96
CA GLU A 190 10.32 12.69 -14.81
C GLU A 190 10.03 11.94 -13.51
N ILE A 191 10.86 12.16 -12.51
CA ILE A 191 10.71 11.57 -11.17
C ILE A 191 10.63 12.73 -10.19
N PHE A 192 9.51 12.79 -9.49
CA PHE A 192 9.23 13.86 -8.55
C PHE A 192 9.14 13.31 -7.13
N ASP A 193 9.90 13.92 -6.21
CA ASP A 193 9.71 13.76 -4.78
C ASP A 193 10.10 15.07 -4.07
N GLU A 194 9.23 15.56 -3.22
CA GLU A 194 9.38 16.84 -2.53
C GLU A 194 10.44 16.78 -1.43
N ASN A 195 10.65 15.62 -0.82
CA ASN A 195 11.38 15.48 0.43
C ASN A 195 12.68 14.67 0.31
N ASP A 196 12.82 13.80 -0.69
CA ASP A 196 13.95 12.87 -0.75
C ASP A 196 14.98 13.19 -1.83
N TYR A 197 15.69 14.31 -1.65
CA TYR A 197 16.80 14.73 -2.52
C TYR A 197 17.91 13.68 -2.66
N VAL A 198 18.14 12.88 -1.62
CA VAL A 198 19.17 11.82 -1.64
C VAL A 198 18.83 10.79 -2.70
N ILE A 199 17.58 10.33 -2.69
CA ILE A 199 17.13 9.31 -3.60
C ILE A 199 17.02 9.84 -5.03
N LEU A 200 16.50 11.06 -5.21
CA LEU A 200 16.47 11.71 -6.53
C LEU A 200 17.89 11.83 -7.13
N THR A 201 18.88 12.19 -6.31
CA THR A 201 20.29 12.22 -6.68
C THR A 201 20.80 10.87 -7.16
N LEU A 202 20.52 9.82 -6.40
CA LEU A 202 20.97 8.47 -6.73
C LEU A 202 20.32 7.95 -8.01
N LEU A 203 19.01 8.19 -8.21
CA LEU A 203 18.31 7.81 -9.43
C LEU A 203 18.85 8.50 -10.67
N SER A 204 19.17 9.78 -10.56
CA SER A 204 19.75 10.52 -11.67
C SER A 204 21.16 10.00 -12.04
N ILE A 205 21.98 9.70 -11.04
CA ILE A 205 23.29 9.05 -11.26
C ILE A 205 23.12 7.71 -11.97
N LEU A 206 22.19 6.86 -11.50
CA LEU A 206 21.89 5.59 -12.09
C LEU A 206 21.40 5.74 -13.55
N ALA A 207 20.47 6.66 -13.78
CA ALA A 207 19.96 6.94 -15.11
C ALA A 207 21.07 7.36 -16.09
N ASP A 208 21.95 8.27 -15.66
CA ASP A 208 23.06 8.73 -16.51
C ASP A 208 24.05 7.60 -16.84
N VAL A 209 24.47 6.82 -15.84
CA VAL A 209 25.40 5.70 -16.06
C VAL A 209 24.76 4.60 -16.92
N MET A 210 23.45 4.40 -16.81
CA MET A 210 22.70 3.44 -17.64
C MET A 210 22.42 3.98 -19.07
N GLY A 211 22.72 5.25 -19.32
CA GLY A 211 22.56 5.86 -20.63
C GLY A 211 21.16 6.41 -20.93
N TYR A 212 20.34 6.63 -19.91
CA TYR A 212 19.03 7.28 -20.05
C TYR A 212 19.19 8.81 -19.98
N SER A 213 19.28 9.46 -21.13
CA SER A 213 19.55 10.90 -21.24
C SER A 213 18.34 11.78 -20.95
N ASP A 214 17.14 11.21 -21.05
CA ASP A 214 15.86 11.96 -20.98
C ASP A 214 15.14 11.73 -19.63
N VAL A 215 15.90 11.54 -18.55
CA VAL A 215 15.38 11.44 -17.19
C VAL A 215 15.62 12.73 -16.44
N ILE A 216 14.56 13.28 -15.87
CA ILE A 216 14.59 14.45 -15.00
C ILE A 216 14.22 13.99 -13.59
N CYS A 217 15.08 14.23 -12.60
CA CYS A 217 14.78 14.02 -11.19
C CYS A 217 14.61 15.38 -10.53
N THR A 218 13.46 15.68 -9.96
CA THR A 218 13.13 17.02 -9.45
C THR A 218 12.36 16.98 -8.14
N SER A 219 12.57 17.99 -7.31
CA SER A 219 11.78 18.27 -6.11
C SER A 219 10.73 19.36 -6.31
N SER A 220 10.70 19.96 -7.51
CA SER A 220 9.70 20.95 -7.90
C SER A 220 9.41 20.84 -9.38
N PHE A 221 8.15 20.92 -9.75
CA PHE A 221 7.75 20.95 -11.15
C PHE A 221 8.05 22.31 -11.78
N GLU A 222 8.37 22.29 -13.07
CA GLU A 222 8.34 23.52 -13.86
C GLU A 222 6.89 24.07 -13.91
N GLU A 223 6.76 25.39 -14.04
CA GLU A 223 5.47 26.05 -14.16
C GLU A 223 4.68 25.46 -15.34
N ASN A 224 3.47 24.98 -15.08
CA ASN A 224 2.59 24.31 -16.07
C ASN A 224 3.10 22.98 -16.65
N ALA A 225 4.07 22.30 -16.04
CA ALA A 225 4.46 20.96 -16.47
C ALA A 225 3.26 20.01 -16.50
N LYS A 226 3.09 19.28 -17.61
CA LYS A 226 2.00 18.31 -17.81
C LYS A 226 2.52 17.04 -18.48
N PHE A 227 1.94 15.91 -18.12
CA PHE A 227 2.40 14.59 -18.54
C PHE A 227 1.25 13.76 -19.15
N ASP A 228 1.56 12.98 -20.17
CA ASP A 228 0.62 12.05 -20.79
C ASP A 228 0.24 10.92 -19.85
N LYS A 229 1.21 10.44 -19.06
CA LYS A 229 1.09 9.32 -18.14
C LYS A 229 1.64 9.68 -16.75
N VAL A 230 0.89 9.33 -15.73
CA VAL A 230 1.27 9.61 -14.34
C VAL A 230 1.22 8.33 -13.53
N PHE A 231 2.30 8.00 -12.86
CA PHE A 231 2.32 6.97 -11.83
C PHE A 231 2.50 7.60 -10.46
N VAL A 232 1.61 7.30 -9.53
CA VAL A 232 1.68 7.76 -8.14
C VAL A 232 2.05 6.58 -7.25
N ASN A 233 3.27 6.57 -6.77
CA ASN A 233 3.76 5.54 -5.86
C ASN A 233 3.47 5.93 -4.42
N ASN A 234 2.31 5.56 -3.92
CA ASN A 234 1.92 5.84 -2.54
C ASN A 234 2.48 4.80 -1.57
N ASN A 235 2.67 5.25 -0.32
CA ASN A 235 3.00 4.34 0.76
C ASN A 235 1.78 3.47 1.12
N LEU A 236 1.96 2.15 1.13
CA LEU A 236 0.92 1.21 1.56
C LEU A 236 0.71 1.17 3.08
N GLU A 237 1.66 1.67 3.86
CA GLU A 237 1.48 1.84 5.29
C GLU A 237 0.51 2.99 5.59
N PRO A 238 -0.23 2.94 6.72
CA PRO A 238 -1.12 4.02 7.11
C PRO A 238 -0.36 5.36 7.23
N SER A 239 -0.85 6.37 6.53
CA SER A 239 -0.22 7.69 6.40
C SER A 239 -0.19 8.54 7.68
N GLU A 240 -0.57 8.01 8.84
CA GLU A 240 -0.57 8.75 10.12
C GLU A 240 0.82 9.21 10.60
N LYS A 241 1.89 8.73 9.98
CA LYS A 241 3.28 9.04 10.35
C LYS A 241 3.95 10.11 9.49
N LEU A 242 3.34 10.55 8.40
CA LEU A 242 3.93 11.56 7.53
C LEU A 242 3.34 12.93 7.89
N SER A 243 4.21 13.91 8.14
CA SER A 243 3.77 15.25 8.56
C SER A 243 3.08 15.99 7.41
N TYR A 244 1.90 16.49 7.70
CA TYR A 244 1.01 17.23 6.79
C TYR A 244 1.58 18.55 6.24
N SER A 245 2.69 19.05 6.76
CA SER A 245 3.04 20.47 6.63
C SER A 245 3.60 20.89 5.28
N ASP A 246 4.08 19.95 4.47
CA ASP A 246 4.93 20.33 3.34
C ASP A 246 4.27 20.08 1.96
N VAL A 247 3.31 19.18 1.87
CA VAL A 247 2.66 18.81 0.58
C VAL A 247 1.47 19.71 0.20
N ASN A 248 0.88 20.39 1.16
CA ASN A 248 -0.32 21.20 0.93
C ASN A 248 -0.08 22.43 0.03
N CYS A 249 1.13 23.00 0.01
CA CYS A 249 1.38 24.24 -0.70
C CYS A 249 1.18 24.12 -2.24
N TYR A 250 1.51 22.99 -2.85
CA TYR A 250 1.35 22.82 -4.31
C TYR A 250 -0.11 22.71 -4.76
N LEU A 251 -0.97 22.05 -3.97
CA LEU A 251 -2.40 21.92 -4.30
C LEU A 251 -3.20 23.16 -3.91
N GLU A 252 -2.82 23.81 -2.80
CA GLU A 252 -3.54 24.99 -2.30
C GLU A 252 -3.48 26.17 -3.26
N ASP A 253 -2.35 26.37 -3.93
CA ASP A 253 -2.16 27.47 -4.86
C ASP A 253 -2.69 27.18 -6.28
N GLU A 254 -2.68 25.91 -6.72
CA GLU A 254 -3.00 25.54 -8.10
C GLU A 254 -4.39 24.88 -8.25
N TRP A 255 -4.98 24.34 -7.18
CA TRP A 255 -6.30 23.69 -7.21
C TRP A 255 -7.10 23.97 -5.94
N GLU A 256 -7.71 25.15 -5.88
CA GLU A 256 -8.42 25.67 -4.70
C GLU A 256 -9.59 24.78 -4.23
N GLU A 257 -10.29 24.12 -5.16
CA GLU A 257 -11.44 23.26 -4.87
C GLU A 257 -11.07 21.87 -4.37
N PHE A 258 -9.80 21.44 -4.48
CA PHE A 258 -9.39 20.12 -4.01
C PHE A 258 -9.52 20.02 -2.48
N PRO A 259 -10.10 18.92 -1.93
CA PRO A 259 -10.31 18.78 -0.50
C PRO A 259 -9.02 18.92 0.30
N ARG A 260 -9.13 19.58 1.45
CA ARG A 260 -8.02 19.83 2.39
C ARG A 260 -8.09 18.87 3.58
N GLU A 261 -7.02 18.80 4.38
CA GLU A 261 -6.91 17.93 5.55
C GLU A 261 -7.08 16.44 5.23
N ILE A 262 -6.58 16.03 4.08
CA ILE A 262 -6.56 14.65 3.60
C ILE A 262 -5.21 13.98 3.89
N SER A 263 -5.09 12.69 3.57
CA SER A 263 -3.82 12.00 3.73
C SER A 263 -2.78 12.41 2.69
N TYR A 264 -1.51 12.16 3.00
CA TYR A 264 -0.40 12.30 2.04
C TYR A 264 -0.69 11.59 0.70
N ASN A 265 -1.20 10.37 0.75
CA ASN A 265 -1.50 9.58 -0.45
C ASN A 265 -2.54 10.26 -1.36
N TRP A 266 -3.59 10.84 -0.80
CA TRP A 266 -4.58 11.58 -1.57
C TRP A 266 -4.04 12.90 -2.13
N ASN A 267 -3.15 13.57 -1.39
CA ASN A 267 -2.45 14.77 -1.88
C ASN A 267 -1.62 14.43 -3.11
N MET A 268 -0.85 13.32 -3.07
CA MET A 268 -0.07 12.86 -4.21
C MET A 268 -0.94 12.49 -5.42
N CYS A 269 -2.11 11.90 -5.21
CA CYS A 269 -3.09 11.68 -6.27
C CYS A 269 -3.59 13.00 -6.87
N GLY A 270 -3.85 14.02 -6.03
CA GLY A 270 -4.24 15.37 -6.47
C GLY A 270 -3.16 16.03 -7.33
N ILE A 271 -1.90 15.99 -6.90
CA ILE A 271 -0.76 16.47 -7.69
C ILE A 271 -0.70 15.72 -9.03
N GLY A 272 -0.84 14.39 -9.02
CA GLY A 272 -0.85 13.58 -10.23
C GLY A 272 -1.94 14.00 -11.22
N LEU A 273 -3.15 14.22 -10.74
CA LEU A 273 -4.26 14.72 -11.57
C LEU A 273 -4.01 16.14 -12.08
N LEU A 274 -3.44 17.01 -11.23
CA LEU A 274 -3.09 18.37 -11.61
C LEU A 274 -2.03 18.37 -12.71
N ARG A 275 -1.04 17.50 -12.65
CA ARG A 275 0.05 17.37 -13.64
C ARG A 275 -0.29 16.52 -14.86
N MET A 276 -1.45 15.90 -14.93
CA MET A 276 -1.91 15.11 -16.07
C MET A 276 -2.52 15.99 -17.17
N VAL A 277 -2.19 15.73 -18.44
CA VAL A 277 -2.85 16.36 -19.59
C VAL A 277 -4.33 15.99 -19.65
N GLU A 278 -5.14 16.73 -20.43
CA GLU A 278 -6.61 16.52 -20.53
C GLU A 278 -6.99 15.08 -20.89
N ASN A 279 -6.30 14.47 -21.86
CA ASN A 279 -6.54 13.09 -22.28
C ASN A 279 -5.51 12.09 -21.68
N GLY A 280 -4.83 12.51 -20.62
CA GLY A 280 -3.85 11.67 -19.92
C GLY A 280 -4.51 10.57 -19.08
N LYS A 281 -3.67 9.70 -18.56
CA LYS A 281 -4.07 8.66 -17.63
C LYS A 281 -3.11 8.61 -16.45
N ALA A 282 -3.67 8.46 -15.24
CA ALA A 282 -2.89 8.28 -14.04
C ALA A 282 -3.23 6.96 -13.34
N VAL A 283 -2.24 6.37 -12.69
CA VAL A 283 -2.40 5.18 -11.85
C VAL A 283 -1.75 5.44 -10.50
N ALA A 284 -2.47 5.16 -9.42
CA ALA A 284 -1.95 5.23 -8.06
C ALA A 284 -2.07 3.89 -7.35
N ILE A 285 -1.05 3.53 -6.56
CA ILE A 285 -1.15 2.36 -5.66
C ILE A 285 -1.69 2.84 -4.32
N MET A 286 -2.75 2.20 -3.84
CA MET A 286 -3.50 2.63 -2.66
C MET A 286 -3.68 1.48 -1.67
N ASN A 287 -3.86 1.81 -0.40
CA ASN A 287 -4.29 0.86 0.63
C ASN A 287 -5.82 0.92 0.84
N ALA A 288 -6.40 -0.13 1.41
CA ALA A 288 -7.84 -0.22 1.66
C ALA A 288 -8.38 0.92 2.56
N GLY A 289 -7.57 1.41 3.50
CA GLY A 289 -7.98 2.46 4.45
C GLY A 289 -8.34 3.76 3.74
N GLU A 290 -7.53 4.18 2.77
CA GLU A 290 -7.79 5.38 1.97
C GLU A 290 -9.10 5.26 1.18
N LEU A 291 -9.41 4.07 0.68
CA LEU A 291 -10.54 3.82 -0.19
C LEU A 291 -11.86 3.59 0.56
N THR A 292 -11.81 3.33 1.88
CA THR A 292 -13.00 2.89 2.65
C THR A 292 -13.31 3.72 3.88
N LEU A 293 -12.30 4.33 4.54
CA LEU A 293 -12.53 5.04 5.80
C LEU A 293 -13.35 6.32 5.59
N ASN A 294 -14.27 6.58 6.52
CA ASN A 294 -15.17 7.72 6.43
C ASN A 294 -14.46 9.07 6.47
N LYS A 295 -13.31 9.17 7.15
CA LYS A 295 -12.49 10.39 7.18
C LYS A 295 -12.00 10.84 5.79
N TYR A 296 -11.97 9.95 4.79
CA TYR A 296 -11.59 10.25 3.42
C TYR A 296 -12.78 10.27 2.45
N ARG A 297 -14.03 10.31 2.96
CA ARG A 297 -15.24 10.32 2.13
C ARG A 297 -15.26 11.55 1.21
N GLU A 298 -14.94 12.72 1.73
CA GLU A 298 -14.98 13.99 1.00
C GLU A 298 -14.09 13.99 -0.25
N VAL A 299 -12.85 13.52 -0.14
CA VAL A 299 -11.96 13.44 -1.31
C VAL A 299 -12.44 12.40 -2.33
N ARG A 300 -12.99 11.26 -1.89
CA ARG A 300 -13.56 10.28 -2.81
C ARG A 300 -14.80 10.82 -3.53
N GLU A 301 -15.69 11.51 -2.82
CA GLU A 301 -16.85 12.22 -3.37
C GLU A 301 -16.42 13.22 -4.44
N PHE A 302 -15.51 14.12 -4.09
CA PHE A 302 -14.95 15.11 -5.03
C PHE A 302 -14.39 14.46 -6.31
N LEU A 303 -13.59 13.41 -6.16
CA LEU A 303 -12.97 12.75 -7.31
C LEU A 303 -13.97 11.97 -8.16
N CYS A 304 -14.97 11.33 -7.55
CA CYS A 304 -16.01 10.60 -8.28
C CYS A 304 -16.97 11.54 -9.01
N GLU A 305 -17.47 12.57 -8.31
CA GLU A 305 -18.38 13.57 -8.91
C GLU A 305 -17.70 14.39 -10.00
N GLY A 306 -16.43 14.71 -9.81
CA GLY A 306 -15.61 15.38 -10.82
C GLY A 306 -15.24 14.50 -12.03
N GLY A 307 -15.60 13.20 -12.01
CA GLY A 307 -15.28 12.26 -13.08
C GLY A 307 -13.78 11.94 -13.20
N PHE A 308 -13.04 12.04 -12.10
CA PHE A 308 -11.59 11.79 -12.08
C PHE A 308 -11.22 10.33 -11.88
N ILE A 309 -12.13 9.47 -11.43
CA ILE A 309 -11.88 8.05 -11.24
C ILE A 309 -12.40 7.26 -12.44
N GLU A 310 -11.51 6.53 -13.13
CA GLU A 310 -11.85 5.60 -14.21
C GLU A 310 -12.15 4.20 -13.65
N GLY A 311 -11.32 3.72 -12.70
CA GLY A 311 -11.53 2.41 -12.14
C GLY A 311 -10.64 2.06 -10.96
N VAL A 312 -10.92 0.91 -10.37
CA VAL A 312 -10.19 0.34 -9.23
C VAL A 312 -9.97 -1.13 -9.45
N VAL A 313 -8.72 -1.58 -9.35
CA VAL A 313 -8.35 -2.99 -9.41
C VAL A 313 -7.83 -3.42 -8.05
N LEU A 314 -8.45 -4.41 -7.44
CA LEU A 314 -7.99 -5.05 -6.21
C LEU A 314 -6.99 -6.14 -6.56
N LEU A 315 -5.73 -5.95 -6.19
CA LEU A 315 -4.63 -6.86 -6.48
C LEU A 315 -4.52 -7.99 -5.42
N PRO A 316 -3.79 -9.08 -5.71
CA PRO A 316 -3.54 -10.15 -4.76
C PRO A 316 -2.87 -9.65 -3.48
N ASP A 317 -3.13 -10.33 -2.34
CA ASP A 317 -2.32 -10.12 -1.13
C ASP A 317 -0.86 -10.55 -1.37
N LYS A 318 0.06 -10.11 -0.52
CA LYS A 318 1.49 -10.47 -0.62
C LYS A 318 2.13 -10.20 -1.99
N THR A 319 1.54 -9.34 -2.80
CA THR A 319 2.19 -8.86 -4.03
C THR A 319 3.45 -8.07 -3.70
N TYR A 320 3.45 -7.36 -2.57
CA TYR A 320 4.63 -6.71 -2.00
C TYR A 320 5.24 -7.58 -0.90
N SER A 321 6.55 -7.85 -0.97
CA SER A 321 7.27 -8.69 0.01
C SER A 321 7.33 -8.10 1.42
N SER A 322 7.18 -6.78 1.53
CA SER A 322 7.22 -6.02 2.78
C SER A 322 5.92 -6.04 3.57
N THR A 323 4.77 -6.31 2.94
CA THR A 323 3.46 -6.22 3.58
C THR A 323 2.51 -7.36 3.21
N TRP A 324 1.54 -7.62 4.10
CA TRP A 324 0.43 -8.56 3.88
C TRP A 324 -0.85 -7.85 3.39
N ILE A 325 -0.77 -6.54 3.18
CA ILE A 325 -1.91 -5.72 2.76
C ILE A 325 -2.20 -6.00 1.28
N ASN A 326 -3.47 -6.16 0.93
CA ASN A 326 -3.88 -6.15 -0.47
C ASN A 326 -3.72 -4.73 -1.02
N PRO A 327 -2.89 -4.53 -2.05
CA PRO A 327 -2.82 -3.25 -2.71
C PRO A 327 -4.01 -3.06 -3.66
N TYR A 328 -4.41 -1.83 -3.84
CA TYR A 328 -5.39 -1.42 -4.83
C TYR A 328 -4.69 -0.55 -5.88
N MET A 329 -5.02 -0.76 -7.13
CA MET A 329 -4.61 0.12 -8.21
C MET A 329 -5.79 1.04 -8.53
N LEU A 330 -5.64 2.32 -8.21
CA LEU A 330 -6.59 3.38 -8.54
C LEU A 330 -6.23 3.95 -9.90
N ILE A 331 -7.13 3.86 -10.86
CA ILE A 331 -6.95 4.34 -12.22
C ILE A 331 -7.73 5.64 -12.36
N MET A 332 -7.05 6.68 -12.77
CA MET A 332 -7.59 8.03 -12.85
C MET A 332 -7.49 8.59 -14.27
N GLY A 333 -8.48 9.39 -14.62
CA GLY A 333 -8.59 10.07 -15.90
C GLY A 333 -9.49 11.29 -15.77
N ARG A 334 -10.11 11.73 -16.86
CA ARG A 334 -11.06 12.85 -16.83
C ARG A 334 -12.36 12.46 -17.53
N ASN A 335 -13.45 13.13 -17.14
CA ASN A 335 -14.78 12.98 -17.74
C ASN A 335 -15.41 11.57 -17.63
N ASN A 336 -15.01 10.79 -16.63
CA ASN A 336 -15.59 9.47 -16.37
C ASN A 336 -16.99 9.61 -15.75
N LYS A 337 -17.97 8.88 -16.29
CA LYS A 337 -19.36 8.88 -15.81
C LYS A 337 -19.68 7.67 -14.94
N THR A 338 -18.87 6.65 -15.04
CA THR A 338 -18.95 5.40 -14.26
C THR A 338 -17.57 5.04 -13.78
N VAL A 339 -17.48 4.27 -12.71
CA VAL A 339 -16.23 3.71 -12.21
C VAL A 339 -16.25 2.21 -12.40
N ARG A 340 -15.18 1.64 -12.95
CA ARG A 340 -15.00 0.21 -13.13
C ARG A 340 -14.31 -0.42 -11.94
N PHE A 341 -14.84 -1.51 -11.42
CA PHE A 341 -14.25 -2.26 -10.31
C PHE A 341 -13.91 -3.68 -10.75
N LEU A 342 -12.66 -4.08 -10.57
CA LEU A 342 -12.14 -5.41 -10.84
C LEU A 342 -11.57 -6.04 -9.57
N ASP A 343 -12.00 -7.26 -9.25
CA ASP A 343 -11.36 -8.11 -8.23
C ASP A 343 -10.38 -9.07 -8.91
N ALA A 344 -9.10 -8.75 -8.83
CA ALA A 344 -8.01 -9.52 -9.43
C ALA A 344 -7.21 -10.34 -8.40
N ARG A 345 -7.76 -10.57 -7.19
CA ARG A 345 -7.05 -11.26 -6.10
C ARG A 345 -6.60 -12.69 -6.42
N ASN A 346 -7.19 -13.32 -7.40
CA ASN A 346 -6.85 -14.67 -7.81
C ASN A 346 -5.90 -14.75 -9.02
N GLU A 347 -5.50 -13.60 -9.57
CA GLU A 347 -4.67 -13.51 -10.76
C GLU A 347 -3.19 -13.38 -10.37
N TYR A 348 -2.56 -14.50 -10.00
CA TYR A 348 -1.15 -14.52 -9.61
C TYR A 348 -0.54 -15.92 -9.75
N VAL A 349 0.78 -15.97 -9.69
CA VAL A 349 1.56 -17.19 -9.51
C VAL A 349 2.24 -17.15 -8.15
N ALA A 350 2.17 -18.26 -7.41
CA ALA A 350 2.83 -18.34 -6.12
C ALA A 350 4.36 -18.39 -6.29
N GLY A 351 5.05 -17.42 -5.71
CA GLY A 351 6.50 -17.26 -5.77
C GLY A 351 7.15 -17.14 -4.39
N ARG A 352 8.46 -16.85 -4.41
CA ARG A 352 9.23 -16.56 -3.21
C ARG A 352 10.28 -15.50 -3.48
N VAL A 353 10.32 -14.45 -2.66
CA VAL A 353 11.38 -13.44 -2.65
C VAL A 353 12.10 -13.53 -1.30
N LYS A 354 13.42 -13.71 -1.32
CA LYS A 354 14.25 -13.89 -0.08
C LYS A 354 13.66 -14.90 0.91
N GLY A 355 13.10 -16.00 0.39
CA GLY A 355 12.49 -17.07 1.20
C GLY A 355 11.06 -16.77 1.70
N LYS A 356 10.57 -15.53 1.62
CA LYS A 356 9.18 -15.16 1.93
C LYS A 356 8.26 -15.56 0.77
N ARG A 357 7.06 -16.03 1.08
CA ARG A 357 6.03 -16.30 0.06
C ARG A 357 5.49 -14.97 -0.47
N VAL A 358 5.44 -14.85 -1.79
CA VAL A 358 4.85 -13.73 -2.51
C VAL A 358 3.86 -14.24 -3.56
N ASN A 359 2.92 -13.41 -3.96
CA ASN A 359 2.01 -13.63 -5.07
C ASN A 359 2.47 -12.75 -6.23
N GLU A 360 3.17 -13.36 -7.18
CA GLU A 360 3.82 -12.67 -8.29
C GLU A 360 2.82 -12.45 -9.43
N LEU A 361 2.83 -11.26 -10.01
CA LEU A 361 2.15 -10.96 -11.26
C LEU A 361 3.11 -11.28 -12.42
N ASN A 362 2.97 -12.44 -13.00
CA ASN A 362 3.71 -12.80 -14.23
C ASN A 362 2.97 -12.32 -15.49
N ASP A 363 3.56 -12.47 -16.66
CA ASP A 363 3.00 -12.00 -17.94
C ASP A 363 1.56 -12.50 -18.19
N GLU A 364 1.25 -13.74 -17.79
CA GLU A 364 -0.08 -14.34 -17.96
C GLU A 364 -1.10 -13.69 -17.02
N ALA A 365 -0.75 -13.51 -15.74
CA ALA A 365 -1.58 -12.85 -14.76
C ALA A 365 -1.85 -11.38 -15.17
N ILE A 366 -0.81 -10.68 -15.60
CA ILE A 366 -0.91 -9.29 -16.08
C ILE A 366 -1.85 -9.22 -17.30
N ALA A 367 -1.64 -10.08 -18.29
CA ALA A 367 -2.48 -10.10 -19.49
C ALA A 367 -3.95 -10.39 -19.17
N GLU A 368 -4.21 -11.30 -18.21
CA GLU A 368 -5.58 -11.60 -17.78
C GLU A 368 -6.22 -10.45 -17.01
N ILE A 369 -5.46 -9.76 -16.13
CA ILE A 369 -5.95 -8.55 -15.42
C ILE A 369 -6.31 -7.45 -16.42
N VAL A 370 -5.42 -7.14 -17.37
CA VAL A 370 -5.66 -6.11 -18.39
C VAL A 370 -6.89 -6.47 -19.22
N LYS A 371 -6.96 -7.71 -19.72
CA LYS A 371 -8.09 -8.19 -20.50
C LYS A 371 -9.41 -8.09 -19.73
N LYS A 372 -9.44 -8.50 -18.45
CA LYS A 372 -10.62 -8.40 -17.59
C LYS A 372 -11.01 -6.96 -17.32
N TYR A 373 -10.04 -6.08 -17.12
CA TYR A 373 -10.28 -4.66 -16.89
C TYR A 373 -10.86 -3.96 -18.13
N GLU A 374 -10.41 -4.32 -19.32
CA GLU A 374 -10.91 -3.78 -20.59
C GLU A 374 -12.27 -4.37 -20.98
N ALA A 375 -12.55 -5.62 -20.59
CA ALA A 375 -13.81 -6.29 -20.92
C ALA A 375 -14.91 -5.90 -19.93
N SER A 376 -15.94 -5.20 -20.40
CA SER A 376 -17.09 -4.76 -19.57
C SER A 376 -17.81 -5.90 -18.85
N GLU A 377 -17.74 -7.13 -19.35
CA GLU A 377 -18.37 -8.31 -18.74
C GLU A 377 -17.67 -8.77 -17.44
N SER A 378 -16.39 -8.42 -17.25
CA SER A 378 -15.58 -8.85 -16.11
C SER A 378 -15.48 -7.80 -15.01
N CYS A 379 -15.76 -6.54 -15.34
CA CYS A 379 -15.80 -5.43 -14.39
C CYS A 379 -17.22 -5.13 -13.95
N ILE A 380 -17.33 -4.64 -12.71
CA ILE A 380 -18.57 -4.04 -12.22
C ILE A 380 -18.50 -2.56 -12.54
N GLU A 381 -19.37 -2.09 -13.44
CA GLU A 381 -19.51 -0.65 -13.71
C GLU A 381 -20.54 -0.04 -12.77
N VAL A 382 -20.17 1.04 -12.10
CA VAL A 382 -20.98 1.70 -11.07
C VAL A 382 -21.13 3.18 -11.44
N SER A 383 -22.36 3.66 -11.45
CA SER A 383 -22.65 5.09 -11.65
C SER A 383 -22.30 5.91 -10.40
N VAL A 384 -22.07 7.21 -10.56
CA VAL A 384 -21.83 8.12 -9.45
C VAL A 384 -23.00 8.13 -8.45
N ASP A 385 -24.25 8.09 -8.94
CA ASP A 385 -25.45 8.02 -8.08
C ASP A 385 -25.51 6.73 -7.23
N GLU A 386 -24.96 5.66 -7.72
CA GLU A 386 -24.86 4.37 -6.99
C GLU A 386 -23.72 4.41 -5.96
N MET A 387 -22.64 5.11 -6.32
CA MET A 387 -21.50 5.34 -5.41
C MET A 387 -21.87 6.25 -4.25
N GLU A 388 -22.66 7.29 -4.47
CA GLU A 388 -23.20 8.15 -3.41
C GLU A 388 -23.93 7.35 -2.34
N LYS A 389 -24.82 6.41 -2.74
CA LYS A 389 -25.54 5.50 -1.84
C LYS A 389 -24.63 4.57 -1.03
N CYS A 390 -23.38 4.41 -1.48
CA CYS A 390 -22.36 3.58 -0.86
C CYS A 390 -21.22 4.41 -0.24
N ASP A 391 -21.45 5.69 0.12
CA ASP A 391 -20.46 6.59 0.72
C ASP A 391 -19.17 6.74 -0.11
N TYR A 392 -19.29 6.65 -1.44
CA TYR A 392 -18.16 6.70 -2.38
C TYR A 392 -17.01 5.73 -2.02
N VAL A 393 -17.36 4.56 -1.48
CA VAL A 393 -16.37 3.52 -1.16
C VAL A 393 -15.76 2.96 -2.44
N LEU A 394 -14.43 3.01 -2.58
CA LEU A 394 -13.71 2.64 -3.79
C LEU A 394 -13.12 1.22 -3.70
N THR A 395 -13.97 0.22 -3.44
CA THR A 395 -13.54 -1.18 -3.42
C THR A 395 -14.51 -2.08 -4.19
N PRO A 396 -14.02 -3.06 -4.98
CA PRO A 396 -14.87 -3.97 -5.75
C PRO A 396 -15.93 -4.67 -4.90
N ASN A 397 -15.53 -5.11 -3.70
CA ASN A 397 -16.41 -5.87 -2.80
C ASN A 397 -17.70 -5.12 -2.47
N ARG A 398 -17.67 -3.77 -2.46
CA ARG A 398 -18.84 -2.94 -2.12
C ARG A 398 -19.97 -3.08 -3.14
N TYR A 399 -19.65 -3.37 -4.39
CA TYR A 399 -20.58 -3.34 -5.52
C TYR A 399 -20.92 -4.72 -6.08
N ILE A 400 -20.30 -5.79 -5.59
CA ILE A 400 -20.63 -7.15 -5.99
C ILE A 400 -22.06 -7.47 -5.54
N LYS A 401 -22.94 -7.75 -6.49
CA LYS A 401 -24.30 -8.26 -6.19
C LYS A 401 -24.18 -9.69 -5.69
N VAL A 402 -24.37 -9.89 -4.38
CA VAL A 402 -24.27 -11.20 -3.74
C VAL A 402 -25.54 -12.02 -3.89
N ASN A 403 -26.68 -11.35 -4.00
CA ASN A 403 -27.99 -11.99 -4.00
C ASN A 403 -28.67 -11.88 -5.38
N ASN A 404 -28.70 -13.00 -6.11
CA ASN A 404 -29.58 -13.21 -7.26
C ASN A 404 -30.84 -13.96 -6.81
N THR A 405 -31.57 -13.43 -5.83
CA THR A 405 -32.79 -14.08 -5.31
C THR A 405 -34.00 -13.19 -5.61
N ASP A 406 -35.15 -13.86 -5.84
CA ASP A 406 -36.47 -13.19 -5.92
C ASP A 406 -36.95 -12.70 -4.53
N ALA A 407 -36.08 -12.79 -3.51
CA ALA A 407 -36.36 -12.36 -2.15
C ALA A 407 -36.33 -10.83 -2.00
N ASN A 408 -37.17 -10.31 -1.13
CA ASN A 408 -37.14 -8.92 -0.74
C ASN A 408 -35.92 -8.66 0.15
N LEU A 409 -35.03 -7.74 -0.25
CA LEU A 409 -33.85 -7.36 0.54
C LEU A 409 -34.25 -6.33 1.61
N VAL A 410 -33.96 -6.63 2.86
CA VAL A 410 -34.24 -5.77 4.00
C VAL A 410 -32.94 -5.40 4.69
N SER A 411 -32.75 -4.11 4.97
CA SER A 411 -31.59 -3.63 5.72
C SER A 411 -31.54 -4.27 7.11
N PHE A 412 -30.36 -4.74 7.52
CA PHE A 412 -30.22 -5.34 8.85
C PHE A 412 -30.52 -4.35 9.96
N GLY A 413 -30.30 -3.05 9.72
CA GLY A 413 -30.70 -2.00 10.64
C GLY A 413 -32.22 -1.92 10.89
N ASP A 414 -33.05 -2.29 9.92
CA ASP A 414 -34.52 -2.33 10.05
C ASP A 414 -35.02 -3.60 10.78
N ILE A 415 -34.16 -4.62 10.85
CA ILE A 415 -34.44 -5.89 11.53
C ILE A 415 -34.08 -5.81 13.02
N VAL A 416 -33.00 -5.09 13.34
CA VAL A 416 -32.40 -5.02 14.67
C VAL A 416 -33.02 -3.89 15.49
N LYS A 417 -33.52 -4.20 16.68
CA LYS A 417 -34.05 -3.20 17.64
C LYS A 417 -32.94 -2.46 18.38
N GLU A 418 -31.90 -3.19 18.79
CA GLU A 418 -30.76 -2.64 19.54
C GLU A 418 -29.46 -3.38 19.19
N ILE A 419 -28.38 -2.62 19.04
CA ILE A 419 -27.02 -3.15 18.89
C ILE A 419 -26.20 -2.77 20.12
N LYS A 420 -25.81 -3.77 20.90
CA LYS A 420 -24.92 -3.62 22.05
C LYS A 420 -23.52 -4.13 21.69
N ARG A 421 -22.55 -3.87 22.57
CA ARG A 421 -21.16 -4.34 22.40
C ARG A 421 -20.72 -5.12 23.62
N GLY A 422 -19.86 -6.11 23.42
CA GLY A 422 -19.17 -6.79 24.49
C GLY A 422 -18.30 -5.84 25.33
N VAL A 423 -18.10 -6.17 26.59
CA VAL A 423 -17.23 -5.39 27.48
C VAL A 423 -15.77 -5.56 27.05
N THR A 424 -15.04 -4.43 26.99
CA THR A 424 -13.61 -4.44 26.70
C THR A 424 -12.85 -4.60 28.02
N LEU A 425 -12.06 -5.64 28.14
CA LEU A 425 -11.15 -5.92 29.25
C LEU A 425 -9.71 -5.93 28.75
N SER A 426 -8.76 -5.55 29.61
CA SER A 426 -7.35 -5.77 29.31
C SER A 426 -7.01 -7.26 29.32
N ALA A 427 -5.91 -7.67 28.71
CA ALA A 427 -5.48 -9.08 28.72
C ALA A 427 -5.26 -9.59 30.17
N SER A 428 -4.66 -8.77 31.03
CA SER A 428 -4.46 -9.06 32.44
C SER A 428 -5.77 -9.22 33.22
N ASP A 429 -6.80 -8.39 32.92
CA ASP A 429 -8.10 -8.51 33.57
C ASP A 429 -8.84 -9.76 33.08
N MET A 430 -8.72 -10.10 31.80
CA MET A 430 -9.30 -11.35 31.27
C MET A 430 -8.73 -12.58 31.96
N ASP A 431 -7.42 -12.65 32.16
CA ASP A 431 -6.74 -13.77 32.82
C ASP A 431 -7.18 -13.95 34.29
N VAL A 432 -7.52 -12.85 34.95
CA VAL A 432 -7.94 -12.87 36.36
C VAL A 432 -9.45 -13.09 36.53
N MET A 433 -10.26 -12.48 35.67
CA MET A 433 -11.72 -12.42 35.85
C MET A 433 -12.47 -13.52 35.10
N ILE A 434 -11.86 -14.14 34.07
CA ILE A 434 -12.51 -15.20 33.29
C ILE A 434 -12.02 -16.56 33.75
N THR A 435 -12.96 -17.46 34.02
CA THR A 435 -12.64 -18.80 34.55
C THR A 435 -13.55 -19.86 33.95
N ASP A 436 -13.06 -21.08 33.87
CA ASP A 436 -13.86 -22.27 33.51
C ASP A 436 -14.60 -22.86 34.73
N LYS A 437 -14.34 -22.34 35.95
CA LYS A 437 -15.04 -22.76 37.16
C LYS A 437 -16.37 -22.05 37.28
N THR A 438 -17.43 -22.80 37.57
CA THR A 438 -18.81 -22.32 37.67
C THR A 438 -18.92 -21.11 38.62
N SER A 439 -19.51 -20.03 38.17
CA SER A 439 -19.86 -18.84 38.92
C SER A 439 -21.26 -18.34 38.48
N ASP A 440 -21.80 -17.32 39.15
CA ASP A 440 -23.15 -16.81 38.89
C ASP A 440 -23.30 -16.12 37.54
N ILE A 441 -22.21 -15.61 36.95
CA ILE A 441 -22.25 -14.87 35.69
C ILE A 441 -21.57 -15.70 34.60
N ARG A 442 -22.38 -16.22 33.67
CA ARG A 442 -21.86 -16.83 32.44
C ARG A 442 -21.31 -15.74 31.53
N CYS A 443 -20.14 -16.00 30.95
CA CYS A 443 -19.58 -15.09 29.96
C CYS A 443 -19.18 -15.80 28.67
N LEU A 444 -19.02 -15.02 27.61
CA LEU A 444 -18.72 -15.50 26.27
C LEU A 444 -17.70 -14.57 25.61
N LEU A 445 -16.66 -15.18 25.02
CA LEU A 445 -15.66 -14.51 24.20
C LEU A 445 -15.92 -14.80 22.72
N PRO A 446 -15.35 -14.00 21.78
CA PRO A 446 -15.44 -14.30 20.34
C PRO A 446 -14.90 -15.70 19.99
N ALA A 447 -13.91 -16.21 20.75
CA ALA A 447 -13.33 -17.53 20.55
C ALA A 447 -14.32 -18.68 20.87
N ASP A 448 -15.31 -18.42 21.69
CA ASP A 448 -16.32 -19.41 22.11
C ASP A 448 -17.44 -19.54 21.07
N ILE A 449 -17.36 -18.82 19.96
CA ILE A 449 -18.26 -18.95 18.80
C ILE A 449 -17.50 -19.66 17.68
N ALA A 450 -17.97 -20.84 17.30
CA ALA A 450 -17.44 -21.56 16.15
C ALA A 450 -18.55 -22.37 15.45
N ALA A 451 -18.40 -22.59 14.15
CA ALA A 451 -19.37 -23.33 13.32
C ALA A 451 -20.82 -22.83 13.47
N GLY A 452 -21.00 -21.54 13.71
CA GLY A 452 -22.33 -20.93 13.85
C GLY A 452 -23.05 -21.22 15.16
N VAL A 453 -22.35 -21.70 16.18
CA VAL A 453 -22.91 -22.03 17.50
C VAL A 453 -22.00 -21.57 18.62
N VAL A 454 -22.55 -21.44 19.84
CA VAL A 454 -21.76 -21.26 21.06
C VAL A 454 -21.17 -22.61 21.44
N THR A 455 -19.85 -22.70 21.55
CA THR A 455 -19.11 -23.96 21.67
C THR A 455 -18.54 -24.22 23.06
N SER A 456 -18.35 -23.16 23.85
CA SER A 456 -17.86 -23.28 25.22
C SER A 456 -18.58 -22.28 26.14
N GLU A 457 -18.63 -22.60 27.42
CA GLU A 457 -19.22 -21.77 28.47
C GLU A 457 -18.12 -21.40 29.44
N ARG A 458 -17.97 -20.11 29.69
CA ARG A 458 -17.04 -19.54 30.66
C ARG A 458 -17.80 -18.76 31.73
N PHE A 459 -17.12 -18.43 32.81
CA PHE A 459 -17.72 -17.71 33.91
C PHE A 459 -16.88 -16.47 34.24
N PHE A 460 -17.56 -15.44 34.69
CA PHE A 460 -16.96 -14.16 35.03
C PHE A 460 -16.96 -13.94 36.54
N ASN A 461 -15.79 -13.69 37.10
CA ASN A 461 -15.54 -13.45 38.52
C ASN A 461 -15.09 -11.99 38.73
N GLY A 462 -15.93 -11.03 38.42
CA GLY A 462 -15.62 -9.61 38.55
C GLY A 462 -16.87 -8.76 38.72
N THR A 463 -16.67 -7.45 38.84
CA THR A 463 -17.78 -6.48 38.95
C THR A 463 -17.78 -5.57 37.73
N ILE A 464 -18.90 -5.47 37.04
CA ILE A 464 -19.11 -4.58 35.91
C ILE A 464 -20.07 -3.45 36.31
N LYS A 465 -19.68 -2.21 35.99
CA LYS A 465 -20.46 -1.01 36.38
C LYS A 465 -21.88 -0.94 35.79
N LYS A 466 -22.12 -1.53 34.60
CA LYS A 466 -23.38 -1.53 33.87
C LYS A 466 -23.54 -2.82 33.07
N PRO A 467 -23.81 -3.97 33.72
CA PRO A 467 -23.82 -5.27 33.04
C PRO A 467 -24.83 -5.33 31.91
N GLY A 468 -26.04 -4.80 32.06
CA GLY A 468 -27.09 -4.85 31.04
C GLY A 468 -26.74 -4.27 29.67
N LYS A 469 -25.69 -3.43 29.56
CA LYS A 469 -25.20 -2.93 28.28
C LYS A 469 -24.33 -3.93 27.50
N ASN A 470 -23.88 -4.97 28.17
CA ASN A 470 -22.95 -5.97 27.64
C ASN A 470 -23.52 -7.39 27.77
N GLU A 471 -24.79 -7.50 28.10
CA GLU A 471 -25.50 -8.78 28.23
C GLU A 471 -26.24 -9.12 26.96
N ALA A 472 -26.03 -10.37 26.49
CA ALA A 472 -26.84 -11.01 25.50
C ALA A 472 -27.94 -11.84 26.20
N HIS A 473 -29.14 -11.75 25.71
CA HIS A 473 -30.25 -12.59 26.12
C HIS A 473 -30.41 -13.77 25.18
N GLN A 474 -31.04 -14.83 25.68
CA GLN A 474 -31.37 -15.98 24.84
C GLN A 474 -32.18 -15.53 23.61
N GLY A 475 -31.68 -15.85 22.41
CA GLY A 475 -32.27 -15.47 21.13
C GLY A 475 -31.57 -14.29 20.44
N ASP A 476 -30.71 -13.54 21.14
CA ASP A 476 -29.92 -12.48 20.51
C ASP A 476 -28.89 -13.06 19.51
N ILE A 477 -28.64 -12.33 18.43
CA ILE A 477 -27.60 -12.69 17.47
C ILE A 477 -26.27 -12.09 17.93
N LEU A 478 -25.24 -12.91 17.94
CA LEU A 478 -23.87 -12.55 18.28
C LEU A 478 -23.02 -12.53 17.02
N ILE A 479 -22.32 -11.42 16.76
CA ILE A 479 -21.41 -11.27 15.59
C ILE A 479 -20.07 -10.75 16.07
N SER A 480 -18.98 -11.45 15.71
CA SER A 480 -17.63 -10.90 15.97
C SER A 480 -17.42 -9.61 15.20
N LYS A 481 -16.83 -8.61 15.85
CA LYS A 481 -16.48 -7.33 15.21
C LYS A 481 -15.41 -7.48 14.14
N THR A 482 -14.56 -8.50 14.27
CA THR A 482 -13.41 -8.77 13.41
C THR A 482 -13.39 -10.23 13.00
N GLY A 483 -12.86 -10.52 11.81
CA GLY A 483 -12.63 -11.88 11.35
C GLY A 483 -12.83 -12.08 9.86
N ASN A 484 -12.28 -13.16 9.35
CA ASN A 484 -12.54 -13.67 8.01
C ASN A 484 -12.43 -15.21 8.06
N PRO A 485 -13.57 -15.94 8.15
CA PRO A 485 -14.95 -15.43 8.22
C PRO A 485 -15.28 -14.76 9.56
N PHE A 486 -16.32 -13.92 9.57
CA PHE A 486 -16.93 -13.39 10.80
C PHE A 486 -17.63 -14.52 11.55
N ARG A 487 -17.46 -14.54 12.86
CA ARG A 487 -18.09 -15.56 13.72
C ARG A 487 -19.48 -15.10 14.11
N ILE A 488 -20.46 -15.97 13.94
CA ILE A 488 -21.86 -15.64 14.16
C ILE A 488 -22.53 -16.80 14.91
N ALA A 489 -23.35 -16.47 15.92
CA ALA A 489 -24.16 -17.45 16.64
C ALA A 489 -25.44 -16.81 17.14
N VAL A 490 -26.40 -17.62 17.55
CA VAL A 490 -27.55 -17.19 18.37
C VAL A 490 -27.25 -17.60 19.82
N ALA A 491 -27.43 -16.68 20.74
CA ALA A 491 -27.26 -16.92 22.17
C ALA A 491 -28.31 -17.94 22.65
N ASP A 492 -27.86 -19.09 23.14
CA ASP A 492 -28.74 -20.15 23.65
C ASP A 492 -29.06 -19.99 25.14
N LYS A 493 -28.39 -19.08 25.81
CA LYS A 493 -28.58 -18.66 27.21
C LYS A 493 -28.27 -17.15 27.35
N ASN A 494 -28.43 -16.62 28.54
CA ASN A 494 -27.97 -15.28 28.86
C ASN A 494 -26.47 -15.30 29.15
N TYR A 495 -25.71 -14.39 28.52
CA TYR A 495 -24.27 -14.25 28.64
C TYR A 495 -23.83 -12.82 28.84
N LEU A 496 -22.87 -12.61 29.71
CA LEU A 496 -22.05 -11.42 29.66
C LEU A 496 -21.07 -11.58 28.47
N VAL A 497 -21.18 -10.74 27.47
CA VAL A 497 -20.30 -10.79 26.29
C VAL A 497 -19.03 -9.99 26.55
N VAL A 498 -17.87 -10.61 26.32
CA VAL A 498 -16.56 -10.01 26.54
C VAL A 498 -15.82 -9.90 25.20
N GLY A 499 -15.16 -8.76 24.98
CA GLY A 499 -14.33 -8.53 23.80
C GLY A 499 -15.09 -8.02 22.58
N ASN A 500 -14.47 -8.19 21.42
CA ASN A 500 -14.92 -7.63 20.16
C ASN A 500 -16.10 -8.42 19.53
N THR A 501 -17.26 -8.36 20.17
CA THR A 501 -18.51 -8.98 19.69
C THR A 501 -19.65 -7.98 19.79
N TYR A 502 -20.49 -7.94 18.77
CA TYR A 502 -21.77 -7.25 18.77
C TYR A 502 -22.87 -8.19 19.25
N ILE A 503 -23.82 -7.64 19.98
CA ILE A 503 -25.02 -8.31 20.49
C ILE A 503 -26.20 -7.59 19.81
N LEU A 504 -27.03 -8.34 19.10
CA LEU A 504 -28.11 -7.78 18.29
C LEU A 504 -29.44 -8.37 18.76
N ASP A 505 -30.26 -7.51 19.38
CA ASP A 505 -31.65 -7.80 19.68
C ASP A 505 -32.49 -7.57 18.41
N ILE A 506 -33.13 -8.59 17.91
CA ILE A 506 -33.95 -8.53 16.70
C ILE A 506 -35.45 -8.52 17.03
N ASP A 507 -36.28 -8.08 16.08
CA ASP A 507 -37.72 -8.22 16.18
C ASP A 507 -38.15 -9.68 15.93
N SER A 508 -38.07 -10.51 16.96
CA SER A 508 -38.43 -11.94 16.90
C SER A 508 -39.91 -12.21 16.57
N THR A 509 -40.75 -11.17 16.54
CA THR A 509 -42.17 -11.33 16.11
C THR A 509 -42.28 -11.32 14.58
N LYS A 510 -41.29 -10.80 13.87
CA LYS A 510 -41.27 -10.69 12.41
C LYS A 510 -40.16 -11.53 11.78
N TYR A 511 -39.05 -11.72 12.49
CA TYR A 511 -37.84 -12.32 11.92
C TYR A 511 -37.33 -13.47 12.81
N SER A 512 -36.76 -14.48 12.17
CA SER A 512 -36.14 -15.60 12.87
C SER A 512 -34.62 -15.35 13.05
N ALA A 513 -34.15 -15.39 14.29
CA ALA A 513 -32.72 -15.29 14.59
C ALA A 513 -31.91 -16.44 13.94
N GLU A 514 -32.45 -17.64 13.92
CA GLU A 514 -31.78 -18.81 13.34
C GLU A 514 -31.66 -18.69 11.82
N TYR A 515 -32.69 -18.18 11.13
CA TYR A 515 -32.65 -17.92 9.71
C TYR A 515 -31.56 -16.89 9.37
N ILE A 516 -31.62 -15.71 10.04
CA ILE A 516 -30.64 -14.63 9.81
C ILE A 516 -29.22 -15.11 10.09
N LYS A 517 -29.00 -15.83 11.19
CA LYS A 517 -27.72 -16.43 11.53
C LYS A 517 -27.25 -17.43 10.46
N CYS A 518 -28.12 -18.30 9.95
CA CYS A 518 -27.78 -19.24 8.89
C CYS A 518 -27.38 -18.50 7.61
N TYR A 519 -28.14 -17.49 7.20
CA TYR A 519 -27.79 -16.65 6.07
C TYR A 519 -26.42 -15.99 6.26
N LEU A 520 -26.22 -15.25 7.34
CA LEU A 520 -24.97 -14.54 7.61
C LEU A 520 -23.76 -15.48 7.77
N SER A 521 -23.98 -16.72 8.21
CA SER A 521 -22.93 -17.75 8.30
C SER A 521 -22.65 -18.45 6.97
N SER A 522 -23.51 -18.32 5.98
CA SER A 522 -23.32 -18.86 4.64
C SER A 522 -22.26 -18.09 3.87
N GLU A 523 -21.77 -18.66 2.77
CA GLU A 523 -20.82 -17.99 1.89
C GLU A 523 -21.39 -16.68 1.32
N ALA A 524 -22.67 -16.65 0.97
CA ALA A 524 -23.36 -15.46 0.51
C ALA A 524 -23.42 -14.38 1.59
N GLY A 525 -23.84 -14.75 2.81
CA GLY A 525 -23.91 -13.81 3.93
C GLY A 525 -22.54 -13.30 4.38
N GLN A 526 -21.51 -14.14 4.37
CA GLN A 526 -20.14 -13.71 4.65
C GLN A 526 -19.62 -12.73 3.58
N ARG A 527 -19.92 -12.96 2.31
CA ARG A 527 -19.63 -12.01 1.22
C ARG A 527 -20.38 -10.69 1.42
N GLU A 528 -21.65 -10.75 1.84
CA GLU A 528 -22.43 -9.56 2.14
C GLU A 528 -21.83 -8.75 3.30
N ILE A 529 -21.40 -9.40 4.40
CA ILE A 529 -20.70 -8.74 5.49
C ILE A 529 -19.40 -8.10 4.98
N MET A 530 -18.65 -8.79 4.14
CA MET A 530 -17.37 -8.33 3.60
C MET A 530 -17.49 -7.11 2.69
N LYS A 531 -18.64 -6.86 2.05
CA LYS A 531 -18.88 -5.60 1.32
C LYS A 531 -18.70 -4.37 2.21
N TYR A 532 -19.09 -4.49 3.47
CA TYR A 532 -19.14 -3.40 4.44
C TYR A 532 -17.98 -3.42 5.44
N ALA A 533 -17.19 -4.48 5.45
CA ALA A 533 -16.01 -4.58 6.30
C ALA A 533 -14.84 -3.77 5.73
N SER A 534 -14.03 -3.18 6.60
CA SER A 534 -12.81 -2.46 6.27
C SER A 534 -11.59 -3.19 6.82
N GLY A 535 -10.43 -2.99 6.20
CA GLY A 535 -9.16 -3.63 6.60
C GLY A 535 -8.91 -4.94 5.82
N SER A 536 -7.69 -5.08 5.28
CA SER A 536 -7.30 -6.20 4.42
C SER A 536 -6.80 -7.41 5.19
N ALA A 537 -5.99 -7.22 6.23
CA ALA A 537 -5.39 -8.32 7.01
C ALA A 537 -6.37 -8.92 8.03
N THR A 538 -7.14 -8.07 8.69
CA THR A 538 -8.19 -8.47 9.63
C THR A 538 -9.41 -7.58 9.39
N PRO A 539 -10.38 -8.03 8.59
CA PRO A 539 -11.60 -7.26 8.32
C PRO A 539 -12.32 -6.88 9.60
N ILE A 540 -12.75 -5.62 9.66
CA ILE A 540 -13.47 -5.02 10.80
C ILE A 540 -14.77 -4.43 10.28
N ILE A 541 -15.90 -4.73 10.94
CA ILE A 541 -17.18 -4.12 10.62
C ILE A 541 -17.57 -3.10 11.71
N SER A 542 -17.99 -1.90 11.29
CA SER A 542 -18.56 -0.89 12.20
C SER A 542 -20.04 -1.15 12.47
N VAL A 543 -20.61 -0.51 13.50
CA VAL A 543 -22.06 -0.65 13.77
C VAL A 543 -22.89 -0.07 12.63
N SER A 544 -22.50 1.08 12.07
CA SER A 544 -23.19 1.67 10.92
C SER A 544 -23.17 0.74 9.71
N ASN A 545 -22.00 0.20 9.40
CA ASN A 545 -21.83 -0.71 8.29
C ASN A 545 -22.58 -2.04 8.49
N LEU A 546 -22.63 -2.54 9.73
CA LEU A 546 -23.40 -3.73 10.08
C LEU A 546 -24.90 -3.52 9.83
N SER A 547 -25.41 -2.32 10.12
CA SER A 547 -26.81 -1.97 9.87
C SER A 547 -27.15 -1.89 8.37
N SER A 548 -26.17 -1.66 7.50
CA SER A 548 -26.36 -1.56 6.05
C SER A 548 -26.35 -2.91 5.33
N ILE A 549 -26.06 -4.02 6.01
CA ILE A 549 -26.09 -5.38 5.43
C ILE A 549 -27.50 -5.69 4.97
N GLU A 550 -27.63 -6.25 3.78
CA GLU A 550 -28.91 -6.66 3.21
C GLU A 550 -29.20 -8.14 3.51
N ILE A 551 -30.35 -8.39 4.12
CA ILE A 551 -30.83 -9.73 4.46
C ILE A 551 -31.96 -10.09 3.49
N PRO A 552 -31.89 -11.19 2.76
CA PRO A 552 -32.99 -11.66 1.90
C PRO A 552 -34.14 -12.18 2.76
N ILE A 553 -35.31 -11.61 2.60
CA ILE A 553 -36.52 -12.00 3.29
C ILE A 553 -37.51 -12.52 2.25
N HIS A 554 -37.87 -13.78 2.39
CA HIS A 554 -38.83 -14.48 1.52
C HIS A 554 -40.29 -14.28 1.99
N ASP A 555 -41.25 -14.77 1.21
CA ASP A 555 -42.64 -14.85 1.61
C ASP A 555 -42.82 -15.70 2.87
N GLU A 556 -43.97 -15.58 3.54
CA GLU A 556 -44.23 -16.19 4.84
C GLU A 556 -44.13 -17.74 4.82
N GLU A 557 -44.56 -18.39 3.73
CA GLU A 557 -44.54 -19.84 3.59
C GLU A 557 -43.10 -20.34 3.43
N THR A 558 -42.37 -19.78 2.47
CA THR A 558 -40.94 -20.06 2.25
C THR A 558 -40.11 -19.78 3.50
N GLN A 559 -40.36 -18.64 4.16
CA GLN A 559 -39.67 -18.28 5.38
C GLN A 559 -39.89 -19.29 6.51
N LYS A 560 -41.10 -19.84 6.64
CA LYS A 560 -41.40 -20.86 7.64
C LYS A 560 -40.62 -22.16 7.37
N GLU A 561 -40.62 -22.63 6.14
CA GLU A 561 -39.84 -23.83 5.74
C GLU A 561 -38.33 -23.62 5.98
N MET A 562 -37.78 -22.47 5.55
CA MET A 562 -36.38 -22.15 5.75
C MET A 562 -36.02 -22.04 7.24
N ASN A 563 -36.91 -21.50 8.09
CA ASN A 563 -36.72 -21.44 9.54
C ASN A 563 -36.67 -22.82 10.20
N GLU A 564 -37.53 -23.74 9.80
CA GLU A 564 -37.51 -25.12 10.31
C GLU A 564 -36.21 -25.82 9.91
N HIS A 565 -35.83 -25.71 8.64
CA HIS A 565 -34.58 -26.26 8.16
C HIS A 565 -33.34 -25.64 8.81
N ALA A 566 -33.33 -24.31 9.03
CA ALA A 566 -32.24 -23.62 9.75
C ALA A 566 -32.07 -24.17 11.18
N LYS A 567 -33.18 -24.46 11.90
CA LYS A 567 -33.12 -25.05 13.23
C LYS A 567 -32.53 -26.46 13.21
N GLU A 568 -32.88 -27.27 12.20
CA GLU A 568 -32.30 -28.61 12.01
C GLU A 568 -30.80 -28.55 11.77
N ILE A 569 -30.35 -27.65 10.87
CA ILE A 569 -28.92 -27.40 10.60
C ILE A 569 -28.19 -27.01 11.88
N VAL A 570 -28.71 -26.04 12.65
CA VAL A 570 -28.13 -25.60 13.90
C VAL A 570 -28.02 -26.73 14.92
N SER A 571 -29.06 -27.57 15.03
CA SER A 571 -29.04 -28.73 15.92
C SER A 571 -27.96 -29.73 15.53
N ALA A 572 -27.87 -30.04 14.22
CA ALA A 572 -26.84 -30.94 13.69
C ALA A 572 -25.42 -30.39 13.89
N LEU A 573 -25.21 -29.07 13.71
CA LEU A 573 -23.92 -28.42 13.96
C LEU A 573 -23.52 -28.50 15.43
N LYS A 574 -24.43 -28.25 16.37
CA LYS A 574 -24.20 -28.39 17.81
C LYS A 574 -23.75 -29.81 18.19
N GLU A 575 -24.43 -30.80 17.68
CA GLU A 575 -24.10 -32.20 17.95
C GLU A 575 -22.75 -32.59 17.34
N SER A 576 -22.50 -32.19 16.09
CA SER A 576 -21.22 -32.45 15.42
C SER A 576 -20.05 -31.78 16.17
N TYR A 577 -20.22 -30.54 16.63
CA TYR A 577 -19.18 -29.86 17.41
C TYR A 577 -18.91 -30.54 18.76
N LYS A 578 -19.96 -31.04 19.42
CA LYS A 578 -19.82 -31.80 20.66
C LYS A 578 -19.04 -33.11 20.44
N GLN A 579 -19.27 -33.81 19.35
CA GLN A 579 -18.50 -35.00 18.98
C GLN A 579 -17.03 -34.66 18.69
N ILE A 580 -16.77 -33.56 17.96
CA ILE A 580 -15.38 -33.06 17.73
C ILE A 580 -14.69 -32.76 19.07
N GLN A 581 -15.37 -32.18 20.04
CA GLN A 581 -14.81 -31.87 21.34
C GLN A 581 -14.47 -33.13 22.13
N ILE A 582 -15.37 -34.13 22.15
CA ILE A 582 -15.12 -35.43 22.75
C ILE A 582 -13.86 -36.08 22.16
N CYS A 583 -13.73 -36.11 20.83
CA CYS A 583 -12.56 -36.67 20.17
C CYS A 583 -11.28 -35.92 20.53
N LYS A 584 -11.33 -34.59 20.65
CA LYS A 584 -10.17 -33.78 21.09
C LYS A 584 -9.77 -34.09 22.54
N ASP A 585 -10.73 -34.24 23.42
CA ASP A 585 -10.47 -34.57 24.82
C ASP A 585 -9.90 -35.97 24.96
N GLU A 586 -10.37 -36.93 24.20
CA GLU A 586 -9.81 -38.30 24.13
C GLU A 586 -8.37 -38.25 23.59
N MET A 587 -8.13 -37.50 22.51
CA MET A 587 -6.78 -37.33 21.96
C MET A 587 -5.81 -36.69 22.99
N ASN A 588 -6.25 -35.66 23.69
CA ASN A 588 -5.46 -35.02 24.73
C ASN A 588 -5.20 -35.97 25.94
N ALA A 589 -6.16 -36.83 26.28
CA ALA A 589 -6.00 -37.80 27.34
C ALA A 589 -4.98 -38.90 26.98
N PHE A 590 -4.81 -39.18 25.68
CA PHE A 590 -3.87 -40.20 25.20
C PHE A 590 -2.39 -39.78 25.41
N PHE A 591 -2.11 -38.48 25.50
CA PHE A 591 -0.75 -37.94 25.69
C PHE A 591 -0.51 -37.35 27.10
N ARG A 592 -1.45 -37.51 28.04
CA ARG A 592 -1.29 -37.19 29.46
C ARG A 592 -0.88 -38.43 30.23
#